data_43c96043141159b50cb79987d441d3eb
#
_entry.id   43c96043141159b50cb79987d441d3eb
#
_cell.length_a   1.000
_cell.length_b   1.000
_cell.length_c   1.000
_cell.angle_alpha   90.00
_cell.angle_beta   90.00
_cell.angle_gamma   90.00
#
_symmetry.space_group_name_H-M   'P 1'
#
loop_
_entity.id
_entity.type
_entity.pdbx_description
1 polymer ?
#
loop_
_entity_poly.entity_id
_entity_poly.type
_entity_poly.pdbx_seq_one_letter_code
_entity_poly.pdbx_strand_id
1 'polypeptide(L)'
;MKRWAGFCGWAAALVLAAVPAGAAAPTYPPRAILLFVASWCAPCHGEIAGLPRLSEAAGPWRVLVVPVDRSRATAAMMAGVPVAQRWTPDAARMAAMREDLFGGTAGLPFSVAIGGDGRPCGAHRGVLSPARVTALRAGCAP
;
A
#
# COMPACT_ATOMS: atom_id res chain seq x y z
N MET A 1 -8.81 -59.70 -54.18
CA MET A 1 -7.62 -59.15 -53.47
C MET A 1 -7.64 -57.68 -53.65
N LYS A 2 -8.11 -56.91 -52.61
CA LYS A 2 -8.02 -55.48 -52.57
C LYS A 2 -7.75 -55.07 -51.06
N ARG A 3 -6.56 -54.62 -50.83
CA ARG A 3 -6.10 -54.16 -49.49
C ARG A 3 -6.55 -52.72 -49.29
N TRP A 4 -7.32 -52.47 -48.26
CA TRP A 4 -7.69 -51.12 -47.85
C TRP A 4 -6.76 -50.69 -46.66
N ALA A 5 -5.95 -49.72 -46.95
CA ALA A 5 -5.13 -49.10 -45.93
C ALA A 5 -5.95 -48.01 -45.20
N GLY A 6 -6.20 -48.22 -43.89
CA GLY A 6 -6.85 -47.23 -43.04
C GLY A 6 -5.87 -46.14 -42.61
N PHE A 7 -6.16 -44.90 -42.94
CA PHE A 7 -5.47 -43.72 -42.43
C PHE A 7 -6.10 -43.34 -41.08
N CYS A 8 -5.44 -43.63 -39.98
CA CYS A 8 -5.77 -43.06 -38.69
C CYS A 8 -5.19 -41.65 -38.62
N GLY A 9 -6.03 -40.64 -38.80
CA GLY A 9 -5.68 -39.26 -38.58
C GLY A 9 -5.70 -38.94 -37.07
N TRP A 10 -4.55 -38.67 -36.51
CA TRP A 10 -4.41 -38.15 -35.11
C TRP A 10 -4.63 -36.64 -35.17
N ALA A 11 -5.80 -36.20 -34.73
CA ALA A 11 -6.05 -34.79 -34.49
C ALA A 11 -5.38 -34.40 -33.14
N ALA A 12 -4.25 -33.72 -33.22
CA ALA A 12 -3.61 -33.13 -32.05
C ALA A 12 -4.42 -31.91 -31.61
N ALA A 13 -5.17 -32.05 -30.52
CA ALA A 13 -5.84 -30.93 -29.86
C ALA A 13 -4.80 -30.09 -29.14
N LEU A 14 -4.50 -28.91 -29.67
CA LEU A 14 -3.74 -27.88 -28.97
C LEU A 14 -4.59 -27.30 -27.82
N VAL A 15 -4.31 -27.75 -26.61
CA VAL A 15 -4.85 -27.12 -25.37
C VAL A 15 -4.05 -25.83 -25.12
N LEU A 16 -4.62 -24.70 -25.53
CA LEU A 16 -4.11 -23.40 -25.07
C LEU A 16 -4.39 -23.28 -23.57
N ALA A 17 -3.38 -23.50 -22.75
CA ALA A 17 -3.43 -23.15 -21.33
C ALA A 17 -3.54 -21.63 -21.21
N ALA A 18 -4.71 -21.13 -20.80
CA ALA A 18 -4.88 -19.73 -20.42
C ALA A 18 -3.99 -19.46 -19.18
N VAL A 19 -2.93 -18.69 -19.38
CA VAL A 19 -2.11 -18.17 -18.27
C VAL A 19 -3.01 -17.23 -17.48
N PRO A 20 -3.23 -17.46 -16.16
CA PRO A 20 -4.01 -16.52 -15.37
C PRO A 20 -3.31 -15.16 -15.42
N ALA A 21 -4.04 -14.13 -15.84
CA ALA A 21 -3.55 -12.76 -15.76
C ALA A 21 -3.20 -12.48 -14.31
N GLY A 22 -1.91 -12.35 -14.01
CA GLY A 22 -1.43 -12.04 -12.66
C GLY A 22 -2.16 -10.81 -12.16
N ALA A 23 -2.72 -10.89 -10.94
CA ALA A 23 -3.37 -9.76 -10.31
C ALA A 23 -2.40 -8.55 -10.37
N ALA A 24 -2.85 -7.45 -10.96
CA ALA A 24 -2.04 -6.24 -11.04
C ALA A 24 -1.61 -5.84 -9.63
N ALA A 25 -0.32 -5.53 -9.45
CA ALA A 25 0.19 -5.09 -8.16
C ALA A 25 -0.64 -3.90 -7.64
N PRO A 26 -0.98 -3.84 -6.34
CA PRO A 26 -1.80 -2.76 -5.80
C PRO A 26 -1.11 -1.42 -6.04
N THR A 27 -1.85 -0.46 -6.60
CA THR A 27 -1.38 0.91 -6.76
C THR A 27 -1.85 1.77 -5.60
N TYR A 28 -0.99 2.63 -5.10
CA TYR A 28 -1.24 3.53 -3.98
C TYR A 28 -1.38 4.98 -4.48
N PRO A 29 -1.91 5.90 -3.65
CA PRO A 29 -1.90 7.32 -3.98
C PRO A 29 -0.49 7.79 -4.30
N PRO A 30 -0.20 8.29 -5.52
CA PRO A 30 1.15 8.67 -5.90
C PRO A 30 1.63 9.91 -5.15
N ARG A 31 2.95 10.03 -4.98
CA ARG A 31 3.61 11.12 -4.26
C ARG A 31 3.00 11.34 -2.88
N ALA A 32 2.95 10.27 -2.10
CA ALA A 32 2.36 10.28 -0.78
C ALA A 32 3.28 9.58 0.24
N ILE A 33 3.19 10.01 1.48
CA ILE A 33 3.69 9.29 2.63
C ILE A 33 2.48 8.78 3.39
N LEU A 34 2.35 7.45 3.45
CA LEU A 34 1.30 6.79 4.19
C LEU A 34 1.76 6.64 5.64
N LEU A 35 1.03 7.24 6.57
CA LEU A 35 1.25 7.15 8.00
C LEU A 35 0.21 6.21 8.60
N PHE A 36 0.62 5.01 8.98
CA PHE A 36 -0.26 3.99 9.54
C PHE A 36 -0.45 4.20 11.04
N VAL A 37 -1.69 4.25 11.48
CA VAL A 37 -2.06 4.62 12.85
C VAL A 37 -3.16 3.72 13.43
N ALA A 38 -3.20 3.67 14.78
CA ALA A 38 -4.31 3.11 15.54
C ALA A 38 -4.44 3.85 16.86
N SER A 39 -5.63 3.84 17.48
CA SER A 39 -5.88 4.52 18.75
C SER A 39 -5.05 3.97 19.93
N TRP A 40 -4.69 2.69 19.89
CA TRP A 40 -3.86 2.03 20.89
C TRP A 40 -2.35 2.30 20.72
N CYS A 41 -1.95 2.94 19.62
CA CYS A 41 -0.58 3.34 19.35
C CYS A 41 -0.31 4.73 19.95
N ALA A 42 0.23 4.80 21.17
CA ALA A 42 0.49 6.06 21.84
C ALA A 42 1.36 7.03 21.03
N PRO A 43 2.48 6.63 20.39
CA PRO A 43 3.26 7.53 19.54
C PRO A 43 2.50 8.07 18.33
N CYS A 44 1.52 7.34 17.77
CA CYS A 44 0.74 7.77 16.63
C CYS A 44 -0.10 9.04 16.94
N HIS A 45 -0.54 9.23 18.17
CA HIS A 45 -1.23 10.45 18.59
C HIS A 45 -0.32 11.68 18.45
N GLY A 46 0.97 11.53 18.81
CA GLY A 46 1.96 12.59 18.66
C GLY A 46 2.24 12.92 17.19
N GLU A 47 2.26 11.92 16.33
CA GLU A 47 2.44 12.10 14.88
C GLU A 47 1.25 12.83 14.25
N ILE A 48 0.01 12.49 14.64
CA ILE A 48 -1.20 13.19 14.20
C ILE A 48 -1.17 14.66 14.66
N ALA A 49 -0.78 14.93 15.90
CA ALA A 49 -0.62 16.29 16.38
C ALA A 49 0.50 17.06 15.63
N GLY A 50 1.50 16.34 15.12
CA GLY A 50 2.61 16.87 14.34
C GLY A 50 2.37 17.00 12.84
N LEU A 51 1.18 16.61 12.32
CA LEU A 51 0.87 16.58 10.89
C LEU A 51 1.21 17.88 10.13
N PRO A 52 0.99 19.09 10.65
CA PRO A 52 1.39 20.30 9.93
C PRO A 52 2.88 20.34 9.58
N ARG A 53 3.76 19.98 10.53
CA ARG A 53 5.21 19.94 10.33
C ARG A 53 5.64 18.80 9.40
N LEU A 54 4.98 17.65 9.48
CA LEU A 54 5.22 16.52 8.58
C LEU A 54 4.83 16.88 7.14
N SER A 55 3.71 17.58 6.97
CA SER A 55 3.22 18.05 5.66
C SER A 55 4.14 19.10 5.05
N GLU A 56 4.65 20.03 5.85
CA GLU A 56 5.64 21.00 5.40
C GLU A 56 6.92 20.31 4.89
N ALA A 57 7.45 19.34 5.64
CA ALA A 57 8.61 18.54 5.23
C ALA A 57 8.35 17.68 4.00
N ALA A 58 7.12 17.24 3.79
CA ALA A 58 6.72 16.49 2.60
C ALA A 58 6.71 17.38 1.34
N GLY A 59 6.57 18.70 1.46
CA GLY A 59 6.57 19.64 0.34
C GLY A 59 5.43 19.34 -0.65
N PRO A 60 5.74 18.99 -1.91
CA PRO A 60 4.70 18.69 -2.92
C PRO A 60 4.04 17.32 -2.73
N TRP A 61 4.52 16.50 -1.80
CA TRP A 61 3.93 15.20 -1.49
C TRP A 61 2.85 15.36 -0.42
N ARG A 62 1.91 14.41 -0.40
CA ARG A 62 0.86 14.37 0.63
C ARG A 62 1.27 13.46 1.77
N VAL A 63 0.99 13.86 3.00
CA VAL A 63 0.98 12.95 4.15
C VAL A 63 -0.44 12.47 4.35
N LEU A 64 -0.66 11.16 4.23
CA LEU A 64 -1.97 10.53 4.33
C LEU A 64 -2.00 9.61 5.56
N VAL A 65 -2.92 9.89 6.47
CA VAL A 65 -3.13 9.07 7.67
C VAL A 65 -4.05 7.90 7.34
N VAL A 66 -3.57 6.70 7.65
CA VAL A 66 -4.22 5.42 7.29
C VAL A 66 -4.51 4.63 8.56
N PRO A 67 -5.78 4.46 8.96
CA PRO A 67 -6.12 3.64 10.11
C PRO A 67 -5.93 2.15 9.79
N VAL A 68 -5.21 1.42 10.67
CA VAL A 68 -4.98 -0.02 10.47
C VAL A 68 -6.10 -0.91 11.02
N ASP A 69 -6.99 -0.34 11.82
CA ASP A 69 -8.16 -1.02 12.36
C ASP A 69 -9.43 -0.15 12.21
N ARG A 70 -10.59 -0.74 12.46
CA ARG A 70 -11.91 -0.10 12.37
C ARG A 70 -12.57 0.04 13.73
N SER A 71 -11.80 0.06 14.81
CA SER A 71 -12.34 0.28 16.14
C SER A 71 -13.00 1.65 16.25
N ARG A 72 -13.99 1.77 17.13
CA ARG A 72 -14.63 3.06 17.40
C ARG A 72 -13.62 4.10 17.90
N ALA A 73 -12.64 3.67 18.69
CA ALA A 73 -11.59 4.55 19.21
C ALA A 73 -10.69 5.09 18.09
N THR A 74 -10.26 4.24 17.14
CA THR A 74 -9.47 4.67 15.97
C THR A 74 -10.31 5.57 15.05
N ALA A 75 -11.60 5.29 14.86
CA ALA A 75 -12.48 6.16 14.10
C ALA A 75 -12.61 7.56 14.73
N ALA A 76 -12.72 7.63 16.07
CA ALA A 76 -12.77 8.89 16.82
C ALA A 76 -11.43 9.66 16.67
N MET A 77 -10.29 8.98 16.76
CA MET A 77 -8.98 9.59 16.54
C MET A 77 -8.88 10.16 15.11
N MET A 78 -9.32 9.40 14.11
CA MET A 78 -9.33 9.84 12.71
C MET A 78 -10.23 11.05 12.47
N ALA A 79 -11.28 11.27 13.26
CA ALA A 79 -12.11 12.45 13.15
C ALA A 79 -11.35 13.77 13.39
N GLY A 80 -10.25 13.75 14.14
CA GLY A 80 -9.34 14.88 14.35
C GLY A 80 -8.36 15.15 13.20
N VAL A 81 -8.20 14.22 12.26
CA VAL A 81 -7.31 14.38 11.11
C VAL A 81 -8.01 15.23 10.04
N PRO A 82 -7.35 16.20 9.36
CA PRO A 82 -7.92 16.92 8.23
C PRO A 82 -8.41 15.99 7.13
N VAL A 83 -9.58 16.24 6.55
CA VAL A 83 -10.22 15.37 5.54
C VAL A 83 -9.29 15.09 4.35
N ALA A 84 -8.55 16.10 3.89
CA ALA A 84 -7.60 15.98 2.79
C ALA A 84 -6.40 15.06 3.10
N GLN A 85 -6.17 14.76 4.37
CA GLN A 85 -5.10 13.89 4.85
C GLN A 85 -5.59 12.53 5.33
N ARG A 86 -6.89 12.24 5.23
CA ARG A 86 -7.44 10.92 5.57
C ARG A 86 -7.44 10.01 4.37
N TRP A 87 -6.96 8.82 4.54
CA TRP A 87 -7.16 7.76 3.57
C TRP A 87 -7.57 6.48 4.29
N THR A 88 -8.84 6.12 4.13
CA THR A 88 -9.44 4.96 4.81
C THR A 88 -9.76 3.87 3.79
N PRO A 89 -8.81 2.96 3.52
CA PRO A 89 -9.03 1.82 2.64
C PRO A 89 -10.16 0.93 3.18
N ASP A 90 -10.87 0.23 2.29
CA ASP A 90 -11.78 -0.82 2.71
C ASP A 90 -11.04 -2.03 3.32
N ALA A 91 -11.78 -3.01 3.85
CA ALA A 91 -11.18 -4.14 4.54
C ALA A 91 -10.32 -5.01 3.62
N ALA A 92 -10.75 -5.24 2.37
CA ALA A 92 -10.01 -6.04 1.40
C ALA A 92 -8.70 -5.35 1.00
N ARG A 93 -8.78 -4.03 0.75
CA ARG A 93 -7.60 -3.20 0.45
C ARG A 93 -6.63 -3.18 1.62
N MET A 94 -7.11 -3.02 2.86
CA MET A 94 -6.24 -3.04 4.04
C MET A 94 -5.58 -4.41 4.23
N ALA A 95 -6.25 -5.52 3.95
CA ALA A 95 -5.66 -6.86 4.00
C ALA A 95 -4.51 -6.98 2.98
N ALA A 96 -4.75 -6.57 1.73
CA ALA A 96 -3.71 -6.58 0.69
C ALA A 96 -2.52 -5.67 1.05
N MET A 97 -2.76 -4.50 1.64
CA MET A 97 -1.71 -3.58 2.10
C MET A 97 -0.86 -4.19 3.21
N ARG A 98 -1.46 -4.97 4.10
CA ARG A 98 -0.71 -5.67 5.16
C ARG A 98 0.28 -6.67 4.60
N GLU A 99 -0.10 -7.44 3.61
CA GLU A 99 0.81 -8.37 2.94
C GLU A 99 1.89 -7.64 2.16
N ASP A 100 1.52 -6.63 1.40
CA ASP A 100 2.43 -5.91 0.50
C ASP A 100 3.43 -5.01 1.24
N LEU A 101 2.96 -4.24 2.24
CA LEU A 101 3.75 -3.18 2.86
C LEU A 101 4.36 -3.57 4.21
N PHE A 102 3.70 -4.41 5.00
CA PHE A 102 4.14 -4.69 6.37
C PHE A 102 5.13 -5.86 6.47
N GLY A 103 5.25 -6.70 5.43
CA GLY A 103 6.18 -7.84 5.45
C GLY A 103 5.94 -8.80 6.61
N GLY A 104 4.69 -8.99 7.01
CA GLY A 104 4.29 -9.92 8.08
C GLY A 104 4.46 -9.41 9.51
N THR A 105 5.03 -8.24 9.76
CA THR A 105 5.23 -7.68 11.11
C THR A 105 4.75 -6.23 11.18
N ALA A 106 3.53 -6.02 11.64
CA ALA A 106 2.96 -4.69 11.82
C ALA A 106 3.27 -4.15 13.22
N GLY A 107 4.44 -3.54 13.39
CA GLY A 107 4.68 -2.63 14.53
C GLY A 107 4.29 -1.23 14.13
N LEU A 108 3.48 -0.54 14.94
CA LEU A 108 3.23 0.89 14.81
C LEU A 108 4.14 1.68 15.76
N PRO A 109 4.53 2.90 15.39
CA PRO A 109 4.26 3.62 14.14
C PRO A 109 4.99 3.02 12.93
N PHE A 110 4.36 3.13 11.76
CA PHE A 110 4.93 2.69 10.51
C PHE A 110 4.54 3.65 9.38
N SER A 111 5.47 3.95 8.50
CA SER A 111 5.25 4.86 7.37
C SER A 111 5.85 4.31 6.10
N VAL A 112 5.19 4.55 4.97
CA VAL A 112 5.64 4.12 3.64
C VAL A 112 5.57 5.30 2.68
N ALA A 113 6.67 5.55 1.97
CA ALA A 113 6.70 6.50 0.88
C ALA A 113 6.26 5.82 -0.43
N ILE A 114 5.37 6.48 -1.16
CA ILE A 114 4.84 6.03 -2.44
C ILE A 114 5.36 6.96 -3.54
N GLY A 115 6.03 6.39 -4.52
CA GLY A 115 6.58 7.11 -5.65
C GLY A 115 5.53 7.72 -6.59
N GLY A 116 5.99 8.42 -7.62
CA GLY A 116 5.14 9.00 -8.65
C GLY A 116 4.38 7.95 -9.48
N ASP A 117 4.88 6.74 -9.52
CA ASP A 117 4.29 5.57 -10.20
C ASP A 117 3.23 4.83 -9.35
N GLY A 118 2.96 5.30 -8.13
CA GLY A 118 2.01 4.66 -7.20
C GLY A 118 2.57 3.40 -6.53
N ARG A 119 3.89 3.20 -6.53
CA ARG A 119 4.54 2.05 -5.89
C ARG A 119 5.32 2.45 -4.63
N PRO A 120 5.45 1.55 -3.64
CA PRO A 120 6.30 1.78 -2.48
C PRO A 120 7.76 1.99 -2.91
N CYS A 121 8.41 3.01 -2.38
CA CYS A 121 9.81 3.34 -2.67
C CYS A 121 10.65 3.54 -1.40
N GLY A 122 10.04 3.54 -0.23
CA GLY A 122 10.74 3.62 1.04
C GLY A 122 9.80 3.33 2.20
N ALA A 123 10.34 2.84 3.31
CA ALA A 123 9.57 2.58 4.52
C ALA A 123 10.36 3.01 5.77
N HIS A 124 9.62 3.36 6.82
CA HIS A 124 10.20 3.69 8.12
C HIS A 124 9.37 3.07 9.25
N ARG A 125 10.06 2.38 10.15
CA ARG A 125 9.48 1.86 11.39
C ARG A 125 9.89 2.76 12.55
N GLY A 126 8.93 3.15 13.35
CA GLY A 126 9.10 4.11 14.46
C GLY A 126 8.51 5.47 14.13
N VAL A 127 8.68 6.41 15.05
CA VAL A 127 8.09 7.75 14.95
C VAL A 127 8.61 8.51 13.75
N LEU A 128 7.67 9.02 12.95
CA LEU A 128 7.96 9.82 11.77
C LEU A 128 8.29 11.25 12.18
N SER A 129 9.49 11.71 11.87
CA SER A 129 9.92 13.10 12.05
C SER A 129 9.99 13.85 10.72
N PRO A 130 9.99 15.21 10.72
CA PRO A 130 10.20 16.00 9.51
C PRO A 130 11.45 15.60 8.73
N ALA A 131 12.57 15.37 9.41
CA ALA A 131 13.81 14.92 8.77
C ALA A 131 13.65 13.54 8.11
N ARG A 132 12.90 12.64 8.74
CA ARG A 132 12.62 11.32 8.18
C ARG A 132 11.70 11.39 6.95
N VAL A 133 10.70 12.27 6.98
CA VAL A 133 9.83 12.57 5.82
C VAL A 133 10.67 13.02 4.62
N THR A 134 11.58 13.98 4.84
CA THR A 134 12.49 14.46 3.80
C THR A 134 13.37 13.33 3.25
N ALA A 135 13.94 12.50 4.12
CA ALA A 135 14.78 11.36 3.73
C ALA A 135 14.00 10.31 2.93
N LEU A 136 12.79 9.95 3.36
CA LEU A 136 11.92 9.01 2.64
C LEU A 136 11.60 9.51 1.24
N ARG A 137 11.25 10.79 1.11
CA ARG A 137 10.96 11.41 -0.19
C ARG A 137 12.19 11.43 -1.09
N ALA A 138 13.36 11.77 -0.55
CA ALA A 138 14.61 11.80 -1.31
C ALA A 138 15.06 10.42 -1.81
N GLY A 139 14.72 9.36 -1.07
CA GLY A 139 14.99 7.96 -1.47
C GLY A 139 14.10 7.45 -2.59
N CYS A 140 13.02 8.16 -2.92
CA CYS A 140 12.13 7.83 -4.01
C CYS A 140 12.54 8.63 -5.24
N ALA A 141 13.18 7.96 -6.20
CA ALA A 141 13.56 8.60 -7.47
C ALA A 141 12.33 9.25 -8.16
N PRO A 142 12.55 10.33 -8.92
CA PRO A 142 11.49 11.00 -9.68
C PRO A 142 10.86 10.11 -10.74
#